data_4047a4ebc3b6e09056f47bd72e0ab330
#
_entry.id   4047a4ebc3b6e09056f47bd72e0ab330
#
_cell.length_a   1.000
_cell.length_b   1.000
_cell.length_c   1.000
_cell.angle_alpha   90.00
_cell.angle_beta   90.00
_cell.angle_gamma   90.00
#
_symmetry.space_group_name_H-M   'P 1'
#
loop_
_entity.id
_entity.type
_entity.pdbx_description
1 polymer ?
#
loop_
_entity_poly.entity_id
_entity_poly.type
_entity_poly.pdbx_seq_one_letter_code
_entity_poly.pdbx_strand_id
1 'polypeptide(L)'
;MTDDVELRRRRALYRAHHRGTKEMDWILGRFADATVGAFATDRLGMFERMLSLPDPDLQDMILHPELKPAGEFAELVAQMRAFYGLEP
;
A
#
# COMPACT_ATOMS: atom_id res chain seq x y z
N MET A 1 11.64 -14.95 -20.79
CA MET A 1 12.11 -14.92 -19.41
C MET A 1 11.17 -14.08 -18.57
N THR A 2 10.77 -14.57 -17.43
CA THR A 2 9.86 -13.83 -16.57
C THR A 2 10.60 -12.66 -15.95
N ASP A 3 10.03 -11.48 -16.06
CA ASP A 3 10.55 -10.30 -15.39
C ASP A 3 10.22 -10.41 -13.89
N ASP A 4 11.24 -10.46 -13.05
CA ASP A 4 11.07 -10.56 -11.59
C ASP A 4 10.28 -9.39 -11.03
N VAL A 5 10.46 -8.19 -11.59
CA VAL A 5 9.72 -7.01 -11.15
C VAL A 5 8.25 -7.17 -11.47
N GLU A 6 7.93 -7.69 -12.66
CA GLU A 6 6.54 -7.91 -13.03
C GLU A 6 5.87 -8.95 -12.14
N LEU A 7 6.59 -10.01 -11.80
CA LEU A 7 6.07 -11.02 -10.88
C LEU A 7 5.83 -10.42 -9.49
N ARG A 8 6.76 -9.58 -9.03
CA ARG A 8 6.61 -8.89 -7.75
C ARG A 8 5.38 -7.98 -7.76
N ARG A 9 5.14 -7.28 -8.87
CA ARG A 9 3.95 -6.42 -8.99
C ARG A 9 2.66 -7.24 -8.88
N ARG A 10 2.61 -8.37 -9.55
CA ARG A 10 1.43 -9.26 -9.50
C ARG A 10 1.18 -9.75 -8.08
N ARG A 11 2.25 -10.15 -7.38
CA ARG A 11 2.13 -10.61 -6.00
C ARG A 11 1.67 -9.49 -5.06
N ALA A 12 2.20 -8.29 -5.27
CA ALA A 12 1.78 -7.14 -4.46
C ALA A 12 0.31 -6.82 -4.70
N LEU A 13 -0.15 -6.86 -5.95
CA LEU A 13 -1.56 -6.67 -6.27
C LEU A 13 -2.44 -7.70 -5.57
N TYR A 14 -2.05 -8.97 -5.64
CA TYR A 14 -2.80 -10.03 -4.98
C TYR A 14 -2.88 -9.79 -3.47
N ARG A 15 -1.74 -9.48 -2.84
CA ARG A 15 -1.69 -9.25 -1.40
C ARG A 15 -2.54 -8.04 -1.00
N ALA A 16 -2.53 -6.99 -1.82
CA ALA A 16 -3.32 -5.79 -1.55
C ALA A 16 -4.83 -6.06 -1.60
N HIS A 17 -5.26 -7.00 -2.46
CA HIS A 17 -6.67 -7.35 -2.61
C HIS A 17 -7.15 -8.44 -1.64
N HIS A 18 -6.24 -9.04 -0.87
CA HIS A 18 -6.58 -10.18 -0.01
C HIS A 18 -6.08 -9.92 1.40
N ARG A 19 -6.63 -8.88 2.03
CA ARG A 19 -6.34 -8.53 3.42
C ARG A 19 -7.33 -9.22 4.35
N GLY A 20 -7.27 -8.88 5.62
CA GLY A 20 -8.12 -9.51 6.62
C GLY A 20 -9.56 -9.00 6.68
N THR A 21 -9.80 -7.78 6.17
CA THR A 21 -11.13 -7.17 6.18
C THR A 21 -11.46 -6.62 4.81
N LYS A 22 -12.77 -6.47 4.53
CA LYS A 22 -13.21 -5.89 3.27
C LYS A 22 -12.75 -4.45 3.10
N GLU A 23 -12.73 -3.69 4.18
CA GLU A 23 -12.27 -2.31 4.15
C GLU A 23 -10.82 -2.22 3.71
N MET A 24 -9.97 -3.08 4.25
CA MET A 24 -8.56 -3.07 3.91
C MET A 24 -8.32 -3.61 2.50
N ASP A 25 -9.06 -4.63 2.08
CA ASP A 25 -9.04 -5.10 0.69
C ASP A 25 -9.34 -3.95 -0.26
N TRP A 26 -10.36 -3.17 0.07
CA TRP A 26 -10.79 -2.06 -0.76
C TRP A 26 -9.74 -0.94 -0.79
N ILE A 27 -9.27 -0.52 0.39
CA ILE A 27 -8.32 0.58 0.51
C ILE A 27 -7.00 0.25 -0.21
N LEU A 28 -6.42 -0.89 0.08
CA LEU A 28 -5.13 -1.25 -0.49
C LEU A 28 -5.25 -1.73 -1.93
N GLY A 29 -6.32 -2.46 -2.24
CA GLY A 29 -6.51 -3.01 -3.57
C GLY A 29 -6.73 -1.95 -4.63
N ARG A 30 -7.60 -0.99 -4.36
CA ARG A 30 -7.87 0.09 -5.32
C ARG A 30 -6.65 0.97 -5.55
N PHE A 31 -5.94 1.28 -4.47
CA PHE A 31 -4.70 2.05 -4.58
C PHE A 31 -3.67 1.29 -5.41
N ALA A 32 -3.50 -0.01 -5.12
CA ALA A 32 -2.54 -0.84 -5.84
C ALA A 32 -2.87 -0.93 -7.33
N ASP A 33 -4.15 -1.12 -7.66
CA ASP A 33 -4.59 -1.17 -9.05
C ASP A 33 -4.20 0.08 -9.82
N ALA A 34 -4.29 1.23 -9.16
CA ALA A 34 -4.03 2.51 -9.81
C ALA A 34 -2.53 2.86 -9.88
N THR A 35 -1.68 2.27 -9.04
CA THR A 35 -0.33 2.80 -8.84
C THR A 35 0.80 1.78 -9.03
N VAL A 36 0.59 0.51 -8.69
CA VAL A 36 1.68 -0.46 -8.61
C VAL A 36 2.40 -0.64 -9.95
N GLY A 37 1.65 -0.57 -11.05
CA GLY A 37 2.24 -0.71 -12.38
C GLY A 37 3.27 0.36 -12.72
N ALA A 38 3.18 1.53 -12.06
CA ALA A 38 4.07 2.65 -12.29
C ALA A 38 5.18 2.75 -11.23
N PHE A 39 5.19 1.91 -10.21
CA PHE A 39 6.20 1.97 -9.16
C PHE A 39 7.55 1.51 -9.68
N ALA A 40 8.59 2.29 -9.43
CA ALA A 40 9.96 1.83 -9.57
C ALA A 40 10.25 0.78 -8.50
N THR A 41 11.35 0.05 -8.67
CA THR A 41 11.64 -1.10 -7.79
C THR A 41 11.79 -0.71 -6.33
N ASP A 42 12.32 0.48 -6.03
CA ASP A 42 12.47 0.92 -4.64
C ASP A 42 11.11 1.19 -3.99
N ARG A 43 10.19 1.85 -4.72
CA ARG A 43 8.85 2.10 -4.18
C ARG A 43 8.03 0.81 -4.09
N LEU A 44 8.20 -0.07 -5.07
CA LEU A 44 7.57 -1.39 -5.01
C LEU A 44 8.04 -2.16 -3.77
N GLY A 45 9.33 -2.12 -3.48
CA GLY A 45 9.87 -2.76 -2.28
C GLY A 45 9.29 -2.17 -1.01
N MET A 46 9.14 -0.86 -0.96
CA MET A 46 8.51 -0.17 0.16
C MET A 46 7.06 -0.65 0.35
N PHE A 47 6.31 -0.72 -0.74
CA PHE A 47 4.93 -1.19 -0.71
C PHE A 47 4.84 -2.66 -0.24
N GLU A 48 5.75 -3.51 -0.72
CA GLU A 48 5.82 -4.90 -0.28
C GLU A 48 6.03 -5.00 1.24
N ARG A 49 6.95 -4.20 1.78
CA ARG A 49 7.18 -4.18 3.22
C ARG A 49 5.96 -3.67 3.98
N MET A 50 5.30 -2.64 3.45
CA MET A 50 4.08 -2.12 4.05
C MET A 50 2.99 -3.20 4.11
N LEU A 51 2.83 -4.00 3.05
CA LEU A 51 1.85 -5.07 3.00
C LEU A 51 2.11 -6.16 4.03
N SER A 52 3.31 -6.22 4.61
CA SER A 52 3.63 -7.19 5.65
C SER A 52 3.16 -6.77 7.04
N LEU A 53 2.69 -5.54 7.18
CA LEU A 53 2.20 -5.05 8.47
C LEU A 53 0.78 -5.55 8.74
N PRO A 54 0.40 -5.69 10.02
CA PRO A 54 -0.98 -6.04 10.36
C PRO A 54 -1.96 -4.98 9.90
N ASP A 55 -3.16 -5.41 9.55
CA ASP A 55 -4.21 -4.48 9.09
C ASP A 55 -4.50 -3.34 10.06
N PRO A 56 -4.61 -3.57 11.39
CA PRO A 56 -4.85 -2.46 12.30
C PRO A 56 -3.78 -1.36 12.23
N ASP A 57 -2.51 -1.75 12.09
CA ASP A 57 -1.42 -0.79 11.96
C ASP A 57 -1.53 0.01 10.67
N LEU A 58 -1.80 -0.68 9.56
CA LEU A 58 -1.97 -0.02 8.26
C LEU A 58 -3.16 0.92 8.28
N GLN A 59 -4.27 0.48 8.85
CA GLN A 59 -5.47 1.30 8.91
C GLN A 59 -5.20 2.58 9.69
N ASP A 60 -4.52 2.48 10.82
CA ASP A 60 -4.19 3.65 11.64
C ASP A 60 -3.23 4.59 10.92
N MET A 61 -2.21 4.05 10.24
CA MET A 61 -1.28 4.88 9.49
C MET A 61 -1.99 5.71 8.43
N ILE A 62 -2.97 5.11 7.76
CA ILE A 62 -3.67 5.75 6.65
C ILE A 62 -4.75 6.70 7.15
N LEU A 63 -5.55 6.26 8.12
CA LEU A 63 -6.72 7.02 8.57
C LEU A 63 -6.44 7.91 9.76
N HIS A 64 -5.45 7.55 10.59
CA HIS A 64 -5.15 8.25 11.84
C HIS A 64 -3.65 8.48 12.00
N PRO A 65 -3.04 9.26 11.09
CA PRO A 65 -1.59 9.47 11.14
C PRO A 65 -1.12 10.12 12.44
N GLU A 66 -1.99 10.84 13.14
CA GLU A 66 -1.68 11.44 14.44
C GLU A 66 -1.52 10.37 15.53
N LEU A 67 -2.15 9.19 15.35
CA LEU A 67 -2.06 8.10 16.32
C LEU A 67 -0.96 7.11 15.97
N LYS A 68 -0.69 6.93 14.68
CA LYS A 68 0.30 5.97 14.21
C LYS A 68 1.14 6.59 13.11
N PRO A 69 2.33 7.12 13.46
CA PRO A 69 3.23 7.67 12.44
C PRO A 69 3.65 6.61 11.43
N ALA A 70 3.78 7.03 10.19
CA ALA A 70 4.07 6.10 9.10
C ALA A 70 5.56 5.71 8.98
N GLY A 71 6.46 6.47 9.62
CA GLY A 71 7.88 6.15 9.59
C GLY A 71 8.43 6.08 8.17
N GLU A 72 9.06 4.97 7.82
CA GLU A 72 9.64 4.79 6.48
C GLU A 72 8.60 4.81 5.38
N PHE A 73 7.33 4.61 5.71
CA PHE A 73 6.23 4.57 4.73
C PHE A 73 5.55 5.93 4.55
N ALA A 74 6.12 7.00 5.09
CA ALA A 74 5.47 8.31 5.10
C ALA A 74 5.08 8.79 3.70
N GLU A 75 5.97 8.65 2.72
CA GLU A 75 5.68 9.07 1.36
C GLU A 75 4.55 8.25 0.74
N LEU A 76 4.57 6.96 0.98
CA LEU A 76 3.57 6.05 0.43
C LEU A 76 2.21 6.31 1.07
N VAL A 77 2.18 6.52 2.38
CA VAL A 77 0.95 6.85 3.10
C VAL A 77 0.40 8.19 2.61
N ALA A 78 1.27 9.18 2.40
CA ALA A 78 0.85 10.48 1.87
C ALA A 78 0.22 10.30 0.49
N GLN A 79 0.81 9.47 -0.36
CA GLN A 79 0.26 9.18 -1.68
C GLN A 79 -1.11 8.52 -1.58
N MET A 80 -1.27 7.57 -0.67
CA MET A 80 -2.56 6.90 -0.46
C MET A 80 -3.62 7.87 0.04
N ARG A 81 -3.25 8.72 1.00
CA ARG A 81 -4.19 9.71 1.54
C ARG A 81 -4.63 10.69 0.45
N ALA A 82 -3.70 11.14 -0.38
CA ALA A 82 -4.03 12.02 -1.50
C ALA A 82 -4.95 11.32 -2.51
N PHE A 83 -4.68 10.05 -2.77
CA PHE A 83 -5.47 9.24 -3.69
C PHE A 83 -6.93 9.17 -3.25
N TYR A 84 -7.18 9.09 -1.95
CA TYR A 84 -8.54 9.01 -1.40
C TYR A 84 -9.09 10.36 -0.95
N GLY A 85 -8.36 11.44 -1.20
CA GLY A 85 -8.82 12.77 -0.78
C GLY A 85 -8.74 12.99 0.71
N LEU A 86 -7.90 12.27 1.42
CA LEU A 86 -7.74 12.37 2.87
C LEU A 86 -6.59 13.33 3.22
N GLU A 87 -6.60 14.51 2.68
CA GLU A 87 -5.54 15.47 2.93
C GLU A 87 -5.68 16.11 4.31
N PRO A 88 -4.53 16.51 4.89
CA PRO A 88 -4.49 17.08 6.22
C PRO A 88 -5.22 18.39 6.29
#